data_bb5b91ac4e59c18077df4e4fd7597775
#
_entry.id   bb5b91ac4e59c18077df4e4fd7597775
#
_cell.length_a   1.000
_cell.length_b   1.000
_cell.length_c   1.000
_cell.angle_alpha   90.00
_cell.angle_beta   90.00
_cell.angle_gamma   90.00
#
_symmetry.space_group_name_H-M   'P 1'
#
loop_
_entity.id
_entity.type
_entity.pdbx_description
1 polymer ?
#
loop_
_entity_poly.entity_id
_entity_poly.type
_entity_poly.pdbx_seq_one_letter_code
_entity_poly.pdbx_strand_id
1 'polypeptide(L)'
;EVEKARKRFGESFDEAQYRATSPRVLETAAKRDAVHTRFAEAMNAGDLAELRQIILDCEIACPISGTRNWTDVRQFNLMFSTQMGSTAEGANTIYLRPETAQGIFVNYLNVQKTGRMKLPFGIAQIGKAFRNEIVARQFIFRMREFEQMEMQFFVQPGTEMDWWNKWKQTRMAWHRALGFGDDNYRFHDHEKLAHYANAATDIEYNFPFGFKEVEGIHSRTDFDLGRHQEFSGKKIQYFDAERGESYVPYVVETSIGVDRMFLQIMSAAYTEEKLENGEERVVLRIPAQLASTKVAVMPLVKKDGLPEVAQRIIDTLKYDYNVVYDEKDSIGKRYRRQDAVGTPFCVTVDHQTLE
;
A
#
# COMPACT_ATOMS: atom_id res chain seq x y z
N GLU A 1 29.99 0.34 27.09
CA GLU A 1 30.95 1.28 27.63
C GLU A 1 30.30 2.66 27.89
N VAL A 2 29.61 3.28 26.93
CA VAL A 2 28.92 4.57 27.09
C VAL A 2 27.92 4.53 28.25
N GLU A 3 27.12 3.47 28.33
CA GLU A 3 26.14 3.30 29.41
C GLU A 3 26.78 3.11 30.81
N LYS A 4 27.90 2.41 30.85
CA LYS A 4 28.71 2.26 32.08
C LYS A 4 29.32 3.60 32.51
N ALA A 5 29.84 4.36 31.54
CA ALA A 5 30.38 5.69 31.80
C ALA A 5 29.31 6.66 32.28
N ARG A 6 28.13 6.66 31.65
CA ARG A 6 26.97 7.48 32.06
C ARG A 6 26.55 7.18 33.50
N LYS A 7 26.48 5.89 33.88
CA LYS A 7 26.19 5.48 35.26
C LYS A 7 27.27 5.93 36.26
N ARG A 8 28.54 5.97 35.83
CA ARG A 8 29.68 6.35 36.67
C ARG A 8 29.80 7.85 36.90
N PHE A 9 29.56 8.65 35.88
CA PHE A 9 29.79 10.10 35.89
C PHE A 9 28.53 10.93 36.10
N GLY A 10 27.33 10.31 36.07
CA GLY A 10 26.06 10.98 36.34
C GLY A 10 25.80 12.19 35.45
N GLU A 11 25.30 13.28 36.03
CA GLU A 11 24.93 14.53 35.33
C GLU A 11 26.13 15.23 34.66
N SER A 12 27.35 14.98 35.11
CA SER A 12 28.57 15.52 34.52
C SER A 12 29.09 14.79 33.29
N PHE A 13 28.35 13.76 32.81
CA PHE A 13 28.77 12.95 31.70
C PHE A 13 28.53 13.61 30.35
N ASP A 14 29.60 14.05 29.69
CA ASP A 14 29.59 14.48 28.30
C ASP A 14 29.79 13.28 27.37
N GLU A 15 28.71 12.80 26.80
CA GLU A 15 28.71 11.65 25.90
C GLU A 15 29.48 11.91 24.60
N ALA A 16 29.39 13.10 24.04
CA ALA A 16 30.04 13.45 22.79
C ALA A 16 31.55 13.47 22.98
N GLN A 17 32.03 14.11 24.03
CA GLN A 17 33.43 14.14 24.39
C GLN A 17 33.97 12.72 24.73
N TYR A 18 33.20 11.93 25.48
CA TYR A 18 33.58 10.55 25.83
C TYR A 18 33.69 9.66 24.60
N ARG A 19 32.77 9.75 23.65
CA ARG A 19 32.81 9.02 22.37
C ARG A 19 34.02 9.40 21.52
N ALA A 20 34.37 10.68 21.51
CA ALA A 20 35.50 11.20 20.72
C ALA A 20 36.86 10.88 21.33
N THR A 21 36.98 10.63 22.62
CA THR A 21 38.29 10.52 23.32
C THR A 21 38.52 9.17 23.99
N SER A 22 37.49 8.34 24.20
CA SER A 22 37.69 7.04 24.85
C SER A 22 38.35 6.01 23.93
N PRO A 23 39.56 5.51 24.23
CA PRO A 23 40.25 4.53 23.40
C PRO A 23 39.44 3.28 23.10
N ARG A 24 38.70 2.76 24.11
CA ARG A 24 37.84 1.58 23.95
C ARG A 24 36.66 1.85 23.05
N VAL A 25 36.05 3.05 23.10
CA VAL A 25 34.93 3.41 22.21
C VAL A 25 35.44 3.57 20.79
N LEU A 26 36.58 4.23 20.60
CA LEU A 26 37.21 4.39 19.27
C LEU A 26 37.61 3.05 18.66
N GLU A 27 38.22 2.15 19.45
CA GLU A 27 38.58 0.80 18.99
C GLU A 27 37.35 0.00 18.60
N THR A 28 36.29 0.06 19.40
CA THR A 28 34.99 -0.61 19.11
C THR A 28 34.33 -0.03 17.86
N ALA A 29 34.38 1.30 17.68
CA ALA A 29 33.86 1.95 16.49
C ALA A 29 34.64 1.52 15.24
N ALA A 30 35.94 1.52 15.29
CA ALA A 30 36.80 1.08 14.16
C ALA A 30 36.54 -0.40 13.78
N LYS A 31 36.39 -1.28 14.77
CA LYS A 31 36.03 -2.69 14.54
C LYS A 31 34.64 -2.82 13.90
N ARG A 32 33.66 -2.06 14.37
CA ARG A 32 32.33 -2.04 13.80
C ARG A 32 32.36 -1.54 12.35
N ASP A 33 33.07 -0.45 12.09
CA ASP A 33 33.16 0.14 10.75
C ASP A 33 33.86 -0.79 9.77
N ALA A 34 34.90 -1.52 10.21
CA ALA A 34 35.57 -2.56 9.40
C ALA A 34 34.59 -3.71 9.06
N VAL A 35 33.76 -4.16 10.02
CA VAL A 35 32.73 -5.18 9.77
C VAL A 35 31.66 -4.67 8.80
N HIS A 36 31.22 -3.42 8.95
CA HIS A 36 30.27 -2.81 8.02
C HIS A 36 30.80 -2.69 6.61
N THR A 37 32.07 -2.29 6.46
CA THR A 37 32.74 -2.21 5.14
C THR A 37 32.81 -3.60 4.51
N ARG A 38 33.33 -4.60 5.23
CA ARG A 38 33.42 -5.99 4.78
C ARG A 38 32.02 -6.55 4.38
N PHE A 39 31.00 -6.25 5.17
CA PHE A 39 29.60 -6.65 4.88
C PHE A 39 29.10 -5.98 3.59
N ALA A 40 29.33 -4.68 3.43
CA ALA A 40 28.90 -3.95 2.24
C ALA A 40 29.60 -4.45 0.97
N GLU A 41 30.90 -4.74 1.05
CA GLU A 41 31.68 -5.31 -0.06
C GLU A 41 31.16 -6.70 -0.45
N ALA A 42 30.93 -7.59 0.52
CA ALA A 42 30.37 -8.92 0.28
C ALA A 42 28.94 -8.86 -0.30
N MET A 43 28.10 -7.95 0.19
CA MET A 43 26.76 -7.72 -0.37
C MET A 43 26.81 -7.24 -1.82
N ASN A 44 27.66 -6.28 -2.13
CA ASN A 44 27.81 -5.73 -3.47
C ASN A 44 28.39 -6.76 -4.46
N ALA A 45 29.27 -7.62 -3.98
CA ALA A 45 29.86 -8.72 -4.78
C ALA A 45 28.91 -9.93 -4.91
N GLY A 46 27.84 -10.01 -4.10
CA GLY A 46 26.99 -11.20 -4.02
C GLY A 46 27.70 -12.41 -3.39
N ASP A 47 28.76 -12.18 -2.58
CA ASP A 47 29.55 -13.23 -1.96
C ASP A 47 28.83 -13.79 -0.72
N LEU A 48 28.01 -14.82 -0.96
CA LEU A 48 27.23 -15.49 0.08
C LEU A 48 28.09 -16.23 1.10
N ALA A 49 29.27 -16.71 0.68
CA ALA A 49 30.20 -17.41 1.58
C ALA A 49 30.82 -16.43 2.56
N GLU A 50 31.26 -15.26 2.08
CA GLU A 50 31.81 -14.20 2.91
C GLU A 50 30.73 -13.62 3.86
N LEU A 51 29.49 -13.41 3.39
CA LEU A 51 28.38 -12.99 4.25
C LEU A 51 28.14 -14.00 5.39
N ARG A 52 28.22 -15.29 5.10
CA ARG A 52 28.11 -16.34 6.13
C ARG A 52 29.28 -16.27 7.11
N GLN A 53 30.50 -16.07 6.61
CA GLN A 53 31.69 -15.98 7.45
C GLN A 53 31.62 -14.78 8.40
N ILE A 54 31.11 -13.62 7.94
CA ILE A 54 30.88 -12.44 8.79
C ILE A 54 29.93 -12.76 9.94
N ILE A 55 28.83 -13.49 9.67
CA ILE A 55 27.86 -13.89 10.70
C ILE A 55 28.53 -14.74 11.79
N LEU A 56 29.44 -15.66 11.38
CA LEU A 56 30.15 -16.53 12.27
C LEU A 56 31.26 -15.79 13.07
N ASP A 57 32.08 -14.99 12.38
CA ASP A 57 33.16 -14.21 12.99
C ASP A 57 32.65 -13.20 14.02
N CYS A 58 31.51 -12.57 13.74
CA CYS A 58 30.88 -11.62 14.64
C CYS A 58 29.98 -12.26 15.71
N GLU A 59 29.90 -13.57 15.72
CA GLU A 59 29.04 -14.34 16.66
C GLU A 59 27.60 -13.81 16.74
N ILE A 60 27.01 -13.43 15.59
CA ILE A 60 25.70 -12.83 15.54
C ILE A 60 24.66 -13.82 16.07
N ALA A 61 23.90 -13.39 17.08
CA ALA A 61 22.79 -14.17 17.63
C ALA A 61 21.46 -13.74 17.02
N CYS A 62 20.53 -14.68 16.89
CA CYS A 62 19.16 -14.38 16.51
C CYS A 62 18.49 -13.47 17.56
N PRO A 63 17.94 -12.31 17.18
CA PRO A 63 17.36 -11.37 18.15
C PRO A 63 16.10 -11.91 18.84
N ILE A 64 15.49 -12.96 18.29
CA ILE A 64 14.26 -13.58 18.85
C ILE A 64 14.60 -14.76 19.76
N SER A 65 15.43 -15.70 19.26
CA SER A 65 15.72 -16.95 19.97
C SER A 65 17.02 -16.92 20.76
N GLY A 66 17.91 -15.95 20.53
CA GLY A 66 19.24 -15.87 21.11
C GLY A 66 20.24 -16.92 20.59
N THR A 67 19.83 -17.82 19.69
CA THR A 67 20.68 -18.86 19.15
C THR A 67 21.63 -18.30 18.08
N ARG A 68 22.79 -18.96 17.89
CA ARG A 68 23.77 -18.68 16.82
C ARG A 68 23.76 -19.76 15.74
N ASN A 69 22.75 -20.59 15.73
CA ASN A 69 22.61 -21.68 14.75
C ASN A 69 21.94 -21.16 13.47
N TRP A 70 22.73 -20.59 12.60
CA TRP A 70 22.30 -20.02 11.33
C TRP A 70 22.39 -21.06 10.21
N THR A 71 21.40 -21.05 9.34
CA THR A 71 21.47 -21.73 8.04
C THR A 71 22.39 -20.98 7.10
N ASP A 72 22.74 -21.59 5.96
CA ASP A 72 23.51 -20.90 4.94
C ASP A 72 22.82 -19.65 4.45
N VAL A 73 23.62 -18.62 4.14
CA VAL A 73 23.12 -17.41 3.50
C VAL A 73 22.67 -17.76 2.09
N ARG A 74 21.48 -17.36 1.72
CA ARG A 74 20.90 -17.59 0.39
C ARG A 74 20.44 -16.28 -0.19
N GLN A 75 20.60 -16.13 -1.49
CA GLN A 75 20.03 -15.01 -2.20
C GLN A 75 18.48 -15.11 -2.15
N PHE A 76 17.84 -14.04 -1.69
CA PHE A 76 16.40 -13.92 -1.65
C PHE A 76 15.91 -13.23 -2.92
N ASN A 77 14.99 -13.87 -3.64
CA ASN A 77 14.33 -13.26 -4.77
C ASN A 77 12.90 -12.85 -4.36
N LEU A 78 12.64 -11.55 -4.42
CA LEU A 78 11.31 -11.00 -4.13
C LEU A 78 10.26 -11.45 -5.16
N MET A 79 10.67 -11.76 -6.40
CA MET A 79 9.75 -12.24 -7.43
C MET A 79 9.56 -13.74 -7.33
N PHE A 80 8.30 -14.17 -7.40
CA PHE A 80 7.99 -15.58 -7.65
C PHE A 80 8.41 -15.96 -9.06
N SER A 81 9.02 -17.12 -9.20
CA SER A 81 9.41 -17.68 -10.49
C SER A 81 8.86 -19.08 -10.70
N THR A 82 8.67 -19.45 -11.96
CA THR A 82 8.36 -20.81 -12.37
C THR A 82 9.10 -21.13 -13.66
N GLN A 83 9.15 -22.43 -13.99
CA GLN A 83 9.77 -22.91 -15.22
C GLN A 83 8.69 -23.16 -16.26
N MET A 84 8.88 -22.64 -17.47
CA MET A 84 8.00 -22.84 -18.61
C MET A 84 8.78 -23.54 -19.74
N GLY A 85 8.34 -24.74 -20.09
CA GLY A 85 8.94 -25.56 -21.14
C GLY A 85 8.48 -27.00 -21.05
N SER A 86 8.63 -27.75 -22.14
CA SER A 86 8.24 -29.17 -22.21
C SER A 86 9.24 -30.13 -21.55
N THR A 87 10.49 -29.68 -21.35
CA THR A 87 11.57 -30.44 -20.70
C THR A 87 12.31 -29.55 -19.72
N ALA A 88 12.94 -30.13 -18.70
CA ALA A 88 13.72 -29.38 -17.71
C ALA A 88 14.92 -28.66 -18.33
N GLU A 89 15.55 -29.24 -19.33
CA GLU A 89 16.76 -28.72 -20.01
C GLU A 89 16.46 -27.54 -20.96
N GLY A 90 15.22 -27.46 -21.46
CA GLY A 90 14.75 -26.37 -22.34
C GLY A 90 13.80 -25.38 -21.69
N ALA A 91 13.64 -25.44 -20.38
CA ALA A 91 12.71 -24.59 -19.68
C ALA A 91 13.24 -23.16 -19.49
N ASN A 92 12.38 -22.18 -19.78
CA ASN A 92 12.65 -20.78 -19.48
C ASN A 92 12.09 -20.42 -18.11
N THR A 93 12.88 -19.69 -17.31
CA THR A 93 12.39 -19.11 -16.06
C THR A 93 11.51 -17.90 -16.37
N ILE A 94 10.27 -17.95 -15.90
CA ILE A 94 9.35 -16.82 -15.96
C ILE A 94 9.01 -16.34 -14.56
N TYR A 95 8.61 -15.10 -14.44
CA TYR A 95 8.35 -14.45 -13.16
C TYR A 95 6.92 -13.91 -13.09
N LEU A 96 6.32 -14.00 -11.90
CA LEU A 96 5.11 -13.24 -11.60
C LEU A 96 5.50 -11.78 -11.31
N ARG A 97 4.70 -10.84 -11.81
CA ARG A 97 4.98 -9.41 -11.63
C ARG A 97 4.88 -9.00 -10.15
N PRO A 98 5.89 -8.30 -9.59
CA PRO A 98 5.87 -7.82 -8.21
C PRO A 98 5.14 -6.47 -8.06
N GLU A 99 4.76 -5.84 -9.18
CA GLU A 99 4.05 -4.57 -9.28
C GLU A 99 3.28 -4.48 -10.61
N THR A 100 2.33 -3.57 -10.68
CA THR A 100 1.56 -3.33 -11.92
C THR A 100 2.20 -2.29 -12.84
N ALA A 101 3.16 -1.50 -12.34
CA ALA A 101 3.80 -0.38 -13.02
C ALA A 101 4.43 -0.77 -14.36
N GLN A 102 5.17 -1.88 -14.43
CA GLN A 102 5.90 -2.28 -15.63
C GLN A 102 4.97 -2.54 -16.82
N GLY A 103 3.79 -3.09 -16.59
CA GLY A 103 2.77 -3.26 -17.62
C GLY A 103 2.27 -1.93 -18.20
N ILE A 104 2.24 -0.88 -17.39
CA ILE A 104 1.88 0.48 -17.84
C ILE A 104 2.98 1.05 -18.73
N PHE A 105 4.26 0.91 -18.33
CA PHE A 105 5.39 1.42 -19.10
C PHE A 105 5.52 0.74 -20.47
N VAL A 106 5.32 -0.58 -20.54
CA VAL A 106 5.29 -1.34 -21.79
C VAL A 106 4.21 -0.80 -22.76
N ASN A 107 3.07 -0.37 -22.22
CA ASN A 107 1.96 0.15 -23.02
C ASN A 107 2.00 1.66 -23.26
N TYR A 108 2.98 2.38 -22.75
CA TYR A 108 3.06 3.84 -22.88
C TYR A 108 2.88 4.34 -24.33
N LEU A 109 3.71 3.85 -25.27
CA LEU A 109 3.65 4.27 -26.68
C LEU A 109 2.32 3.91 -27.34
N ASN A 110 1.74 2.75 -26.98
CA ASN A 110 0.46 2.32 -27.52
C ASN A 110 -0.66 3.28 -27.09
N VAL A 111 -0.76 3.59 -25.81
CA VAL A 111 -1.76 4.50 -25.26
C VAL A 111 -1.55 5.92 -25.79
N GLN A 112 -0.30 6.41 -25.78
CA GLN A 112 0.03 7.76 -26.24
C GLN A 112 -0.38 7.98 -27.71
N LYS A 113 -0.07 7.02 -28.59
CA LYS A 113 -0.37 7.12 -30.03
C LYS A 113 -1.85 6.89 -30.33
N THR A 114 -2.45 5.83 -29.78
CA THR A 114 -3.85 5.47 -30.05
C THR A 114 -4.81 6.51 -29.49
N GLY A 115 -4.53 7.00 -28.27
CA GLY A 115 -5.30 8.05 -27.62
C GLY A 115 -4.94 9.45 -28.07
N ARG A 116 -3.90 9.63 -28.92
CA ARG A 116 -3.35 10.95 -29.30
C ARG A 116 -3.08 11.84 -28.09
N MET A 117 -2.55 11.21 -27.02
CA MET A 117 -2.37 11.88 -25.74
C MET A 117 -1.24 12.90 -25.82
N LYS A 118 -1.48 14.06 -25.22
CA LYS A 118 -0.47 15.10 -24.99
C LYS A 118 -0.05 15.06 -23.52
N LEU A 119 1.22 15.38 -23.25
CA LEU A 119 1.69 15.54 -21.87
C LEU A 119 1.08 16.80 -21.24
N PRO A 120 0.75 16.77 -19.93
CA PRO A 120 0.81 15.61 -19.06
C PRO A 120 -0.42 14.70 -19.20
N PHE A 121 -0.23 13.37 -19.06
CA PHE A 121 -1.33 12.41 -18.97
C PHE A 121 -0.94 11.22 -18.10
N GLY A 122 -1.94 10.50 -17.56
CA GLY A 122 -1.74 9.32 -16.74
C GLY A 122 -2.32 8.06 -17.36
N ILE A 123 -1.72 6.93 -17.03
CA ILE A 123 -2.26 5.60 -17.28
C ILE A 123 -2.43 4.93 -15.93
N ALA A 124 -3.65 4.47 -15.63
CA ALA A 124 -3.97 3.78 -14.38
C ALA A 124 -4.34 2.32 -14.65
N GLN A 125 -4.00 1.45 -13.71
CA GLN A 125 -4.31 0.04 -13.74
C GLN A 125 -4.66 -0.45 -12.33
N ILE A 126 -5.64 -1.36 -12.24
CA ILE A 126 -5.90 -2.17 -11.06
C ILE A 126 -5.62 -3.61 -11.46
N GLY A 127 -4.86 -4.33 -10.64
CA GLY A 127 -4.55 -5.72 -10.93
C GLY A 127 -3.71 -6.41 -9.86
N LYS A 128 -3.58 -7.71 -10.02
CA LYS A 128 -2.79 -8.56 -9.12
C LYS A 128 -1.30 -8.27 -9.25
N ALA A 129 -0.64 -8.27 -8.09
CA ALA A 129 0.81 -8.29 -7.95
C ALA A 129 1.22 -9.38 -6.96
N PHE A 130 2.46 -9.84 -7.07
CA PHE A 130 2.93 -11.01 -6.33
C PHE A 130 4.33 -10.73 -5.78
N ARG A 131 4.48 -10.84 -4.46
CA ARG A 131 5.80 -10.68 -3.80
C ARG A 131 6.07 -11.88 -2.92
N ASN A 132 7.25 -12.47 -3.08
CA ASN A 132 7.70 -13.59 -2.26
C ASN A 132 8.11 -13.09 -0.87
N GLU A 133 7.14 -12.62 -0.09
CA GLU A 133 7.37 -12.11 1.26
C GLU A 133 7.85 -13.25 2.17
N ILE A 134 8.93 -13.01 2.91
CA ILE A 134 9.47 -13.97 3.89
C ILE A 134 8.39 -14.26 4.95
N VAL A 135 7.75 -13.21 5.46
CA VAL A 135 6.70 -13.30 6.47
C VAL A 135 5.48 -12.48 6.05
N ALA A 136 4.39 -13.16 5.70
CA ALA A 136 3.08 -12.54 5.62
C ALA A 136 2.58 -12.26 7.05
N ARG A 137 2.02 -11.06 7.31
CA ARG A 137 1.59 -10.65 8.65
C ARG A 137 0.54 -9.56 8.62
N GLN A 138 -0.10 -9.36 9.78
CA GLN A 138 -1.13 -8.33 9.96
C GLN A 138 -2.31 -8.52 9.01
N PHE A 139 -2.83 -9.77 8.96
CA PHE A 139 -3.93 -10.18 8.11
C PHE A 139 -3.67 -9.84 6.64
N ILE A 140 -4.52 -9.05 5.98
CA ILE A 140 -4.37 -8.66 4.57
C ILE A 140 -3.43 -7.46 4.36
N PHE A 141 -2.79 -6.94 5.42
CA PHE A 141 -1.86 -5.82 5.29
C PHE A 141 -0.59 -6.21 4.51
N ARG A 142 -0.08 -7.44 4.72
CA ARG A 142 1.10 -7.98 4.02
C ARG A 142 0.85 -9.41 3.58
N MET A 143 0.61 -9.58 2.29
CA MET A 143 0.33 -10.86 1.64
C MET A 143 1.32 -11.12 0.50
N ARG A 144 1.36 -12.35 0.01
CA ARG A 144 2.19 -12.74 -1.15
C ARG A 144 1.50 -12.50 -2.48
N GLU A 145 0.18 -12.53 -2.50
CA GLU A 145 -0.69 -12.15 -3.61
C GLU A 145 -1.61 -11.02 -3.14
N PHE A 146 -1.65 -9.90 -3.85
CA PHE A 146 -2.42 -8.71 -3.48
C PHE A 146 -2.84 -7.93 -4.72
N GLU A 147 -3.74 -6.98 -4.55
CA GLU A 147 -4.14 -6.07 -5.62
C GLU A 147 -3.50 -4.70 -5.42
N GLN A 148 -2.96 -4.16 -6.51
CA GLN A 148 -2.49 -2.78 -6.58
C GLN A 148 -3.39 -1.98 -7.50
N MET A 149 -3.60 -0.72 -7.12
CA MET A 149 -4.19 0.32 -7.94
C MET A 149 -3.12 1.38 -8.16
N GLU A 150 -2.55 1.42 -9.34
CA GLU A 150 -1.43 2.29 -9.70
C GLU A 150 -1.79 3.21 -10.84
N MET A 151 -1.26 4.43 -10.78
CA MET A 151 -1.24 5.39 -11.87
C MET A 151 0.21 5.83 -12.12
N GLN A 152 0.62 5.80 -13.38
CA GLN A 152 1.86 6.38 -13.84
C GLN A 152 1.52 7.65 -14.63
N PHE A 153 1.90 8.80 -14.10
CA PHE A 153 1.60 10.11 -14.66
C PHE A 153 2.83 10.66 -15.36
N PHE A 154 2.73 10.77 -16.68
CA PHE A 154 3.84 11.17 -17.55
C PHE A 154 3.86 12.68 -17.71
N VAL A 155 5.02 13.27 -17.49
CA VAL A 155 5.24 14.72 -17.46
C VAL A 155 6.48 15.12 -18.23
N GLN A 156 6.58 16.40 -18.56
CA GLN A 156 7.78 16.98 -19.13
C GLN A 156 8.92 16.95 -18.10
N PRO A 157 10.16 16.55 -18.48
CA PRO A 157 11.32 16.63 -17.63
C PRO A 157 11.52 18.05 -17.06
N GLY A 158 11.84 18.12 -15.77
CA GLY A 158 11.99 19.39 -15.02
C GLY A 158 10.69 19.94 -14.41
N THR A 159 9.53 19.31 -14.67
CA THR A 159 8.25 19.66 -14.04
C THR A 159 7.76 18.61 -13.05
N GLU A 160 8.49 17.51 -12.90
CA GLU A 160 8.10 16.35 -12.09
C GLU A 160 7.90 16.70 -10.60
N MET A 161 8.68 17.62 -10.05
CA MET A 161 8.55 17.99 -8.64
C MET A 161 7.29 18.80 -8.36
N ASP A 162 6.87 19.65 -9.28
CA ASP A 162 5.61 20.39 -9.17
C ASP A 162 4.42 19.42 -9.25
N TRP A 163 4.48 18.46 -10.17
CA TRP A 163 3.47 17.43 -10.31
C TRP A 163 3.45 16.46 -9.12
N TRP A 164 4.61 16.08 -8.60
CA TRP A 164 4.72 15.25 -7.39
C TRP A 164 4.06 15.94 -6.19
N ASN A 165 4.37 17.22 -5.95
CA ASN A 165 3.74 18.00 -4.90
C ASN A 165 2.22 18.12 -5.09
N LYS A 166 1.76 18.34 -6.32
CA LYS A 166 0.33 18.40 -6.65
C LYS A 166 -0.37 17.08 -6.37
N TRP A 167 0.22 15.96 -6.81
CA TRP A 167 -0.33 14.63 -6.56
C TRP A 167 -0.31 14.28 -5.07
N LYS A 168 0.75 14.59 -4.35
CA LYS A 168 0.83 14.46 -2.88
C LYS A 168 -0.38 15.09 -2.19
N GLN A 169 -0.69 16.35 -2.51
CA GLN A 169 -1.84 17.03 -1.93
C GLN A 169 -3.19 16.47 -2.42
N THR A 170 -3.30 16.18 -3.70
CA THR A 170 -4.54 15.65 -4.30
C THR A 170 -4.89 14.28 -3.69
N ARG A 171 -3.91 13.41 -3.52
CA ARG A 171 -4.13 12.07 -2.94
C ARG A 171 -4.48 12.15 -1.45
N MET A 172 -3.81 12.99 -0.68
CA MET A 172 -4.17 13.23 0.73
C MET A 172 -5.62 13.76 0.85
N ALA A 173 -5.99 14.74 0.02
CA ALA A 173 -7.36 15.25 0.01
C ALA A 173 -8.39 14.16 -0.32
N TRP A 174 -8.07 13.26 -1.25
CA TRP A 174 -8.93 12.13 -1.59
C TRP A 174 -9.09 11.15 -0.41
N HIS A 175 -8.01 10.80 0.31
CA HIS A 175 -8.10 9.96 1.50
C HIS A 175 -8.96 10.59 2.59
N ARG A 176 -8.79 11.89 2.85
CA ARG A 176 -9.61 12.63 3.82
C ARG A 176 -11.09 12.68 3.44
N ALA A 177 -11.38 12.79 2.14
CA ALA A 177 -12.75 12.79 1.64
C ALA A 177 -13.49 11.47 1.87
N LEU A 178 -12.80 10.39 2.23
CA LEU A 178 -13.43 9.13 2.67
C LEU A 178 -14.16 9.28 4.03
N GLY A 179 -13.82 10.32 4.82
CA GLY A 179 -14.56 10.66 6.05
C GLY A 179 -14.13 9.89 7.30
N PHE A 180 -12.91 9.33 7.33
CA PHE A 180 -12.39 8.58 8.48
C PHE A 180 -11.55 9.40 9.46
N GLY A 181 -11.69 10.74 9.43
CA GLY A 181 -10.97 11.67 10.31
C GLY A 181 -9.61 12.06 9.78
N ASP A 182 -9.36 13.38 9.73
CA ASP A 182 -8.14 13.95 9.15
C ASP A 182 -6.88 13.57 9.93
N ASP A 183 -6.98 13.45 11.25
CA ASP A 183 -5.87 13.11 12.14
C ASP A 183 -5.40 11.66 12.01
N ASN A 184 -6.17 10.82 11.31
CA ASN A 184 -5.79 9.43 11.04
C ASN A 184 -4.84 9.28 9.84
N TYR A 185 -4.50 10.38 9.16
CA TYR A 185 -3.59 10.37 8.02
C TYR A 185 -2.40 11.27 8.26
N ARG A 186 -1.24 10.85 7.76
CA ARG A 186 -0.04 11.68 7.73
C ARG A 186 0.81 11.37 6.51
N PHE A 187 1.70 12.30 6.15
CA PHE A 187 2.78 12.04 5.23
C PHE A 187 3.98 11.44 5.96
N HIS A 188 4.66 10.55 5.27
CA HIS A 188 5.95 10.01 5.67
C HIS A 188 6.92 10.14 4.48
N ASP A 189 7.73 11.18 4.48
CA ASP A 189 8.73 11.40 3.44
C ASP A 189 9.91 10.44 3.64
N HIS A 190 10.41 9.83 2.57
CA HIS A 190 11.50 8.86 2.63
C HIS A 190 12.85 9.54 2.75
N GLU A 191 13.60 9.26 3.81
CA GLU A 191 14.99 9.71 3.98
C GLU A 191 15.94 9.01 3.00
N LYS A 192 15.68 7.75 2.68
CA LYS A 192 16.46 6.93 1.75
C LYS A 192 15.61 6.58 0.54
N LEU A 193 15.92 7.23 -0.57
CA LEU A 193 15.21 7.03 -1.83
C LEU A 193 15.64 5.73 -2.52
N ALA A 194 14.71 5.12 -3.26
CA ALA A 194 15.02 4.06 -4.21
C ALA A 194 15.86 4.63 -5.38
N HIS A 195 16.66 3.78 -6.01
CA HIS A 195 17.58 4.19 -7.07
C HIS A 195 16.92 4.82 -8.30
N TYR A 196 15.63 4.64 -8.48
CA TYR A 196 14.84 5.18 -9.58
C TYR A 196 14.11 6.48 -9.24
N ALA A 197 14.13 6.91 -7.99
CA ALA A 197 13.33 8.04 -7.53
C ALA A 197 14.21 9.21 -7.07
N ASN A 198 13.77 10.44 -7.40
CA ASN A 198 14.33 11.67 -6.84
C ASN A 198 13.47 12.28 -5.73
N ALA A 199 12.23 11.79 -5.55
CA ALA A 199 11.38 12.08 -4.40
C ALA A 199 10.42 10.90 -4.12
N ALA A 200 10.14 10.64 -2.84
CA ALA A 200 9.19 9.63 -2.41
C ALA A 200 8.53 10.03 -1.11
N THR A 201 7.23 9.80 -1.00
CA THR A 201 6.45 9.96 0.23
C THR A 201 5.37 8.90 0.29
N ASP A 202 5.08 8.44 1.51
CA ASP A 202 3.91 7.61 1.77
C ASP A 202 2.79 8.45 2.39
N ILE A 203 1.56 8.10 2.08
CA ILE A 203 0.41 8.44 2.92
C ILE A 203 0.23 7.26 3.85
N GLU A 204 0.38 7.50 5.14
CA GLU A 204 0.14 6.52 6.19
C GLU A 204 -1.23 6.74 6.83
N TYR A 205 -1.88 5.63 7.19
CA TYR A 205 -3.10 5.60 7.98
C TYR A 205 -2.84 4.99 9.37
N ASN A 206 -3.54 5.48 10.39
CA ASN A 206 -3.45 5.01 11.77
C ASN A 206 -4.29 3.74 11.98
N PHE A 207 -3.72 2.60 11.63
CA PHE A 207 -4.33 1.29 11.89
C PHE A 207 -4.31 0.96 13.39
N PRO A 208 -5.05 -0.08 13.85
CA PRO A 208 -4.97 -0.56 15.24
C PRO A 208 -3.55 -0.94 15.69
N PHE A 209 -2.64 -1.21 14.74
CA PHE A 209 -1.22 -1.51 14.97
C PHE A 209 -0.29 -0.32 14.62
N GLY A 210 -0.84 0.90 14.60
CA GLY A 210 -0.13 2.16 14.37
C GLY A 210 -0.10 2.61 12.92
N PHE A 211 0.54 3.76 12.68
CA PHE A 211 0.66 4.35 11.36
C PHE A 211 1.42 3.44 10.40
N LYS A 212 0.81 3.16 9.25
CA LYS A 212 1.39 2.36 8.16
C LYS A 212 0.93 2.87 6.81
N GLU A 213 1.81 2.68 5.82
CA GLU A 213 1.60 3.03 4.43
C GLU A 213 0.31 2.43 3.85
N VAL A 214 -0.50 3.27 3.23
CA VAL A 214 -1.65 2.89 2.40
C VAL A 214 -1.46 3.28 0.95
N GLU A 215 -0.70 4.35 0.67
CA GLU A 215 -0.39 4.81 -0.67
C GLU A 215 1.03 5.38 -0.73
N GLY A 216 1.80 4.98 -1.75
CA GLY A 216 3.10 5.58 -2.08
C GLY A 216 2.96 6.59 -3.23
N ILE A 217 3.71 7.69 -3.16
CA ILE A 217 3.78 8.72 -4.20
C ILE A 217 5.24 8.99 -4.51
N HIS A 218 5.67 8.65 -5.74
CA HIS A 218 7.07 8.66 -6.13
C HIS A 218 7.29 9.53 -7.38
N SER A 219 8.37 10.29 -7.40
CA SER A 219 8.92 10.85 -8.63
C SER A 219 10.01 9.91 -9.14
N ARG A 220 9.71 9.17 -10.22
CA ARG A 220 10.53 8.06 -10.76
C ARG A 220 11.48 8.53 -11.87
N THR A 221 11.49 9.80 -12.20
CA THR A 221 12.27 10.37 -13.31
C THR A 221 11.95 9.67 -14.65
N ASP A 222 12.91 9.51 -15.54
CA ASP A 222 12.82 8.74 -16.79
C ASP A 222 13.32 7.30 -16.65
N PHE A 223 13.64 6.86 -15.42
CA PHE A 223 14.34 5.60 -15.18
C PHE A 223 13.69 4.41 -15.88
N ASP A 224 12.38 4.17 -15.65
CA ASP A 224 11.69 3.02 -16.22
C ASP A 224 11.59 3.08 -17.74
N LEU A 225 11.11 4.20 -18.28
CA LEU A 225 10.99 4.38 -19.75
C LEU A 225 12.36 4.34 -20.42
N GLY A 226 13.39 4.91 -19.80
CA GLY A 226 14.77 4.84 -20.27
C GLY A 226 15.28 3.41 -20.35
N ARG A 227 15.03 2.60 -19.30
CA ARG A 227 15.39 1.17 -19.30
C ARG A 227 14.61 0.38 -20.34
N HIS A 228 13.31 0.60 -20.46
CA HIS A 228 12.51 -0.02 -21.51
C HIS A 228 13.02 0.35 -22.92
N GLN A 229 13.43 1.61 -23.14
CA GLN A 229 14.05 2.05 -24.40
C GLN A 229 15.36 1.34 -24.66
N GLU A 230 16.26 1.29 -23.66
CA GLU A 230 17.56 0.65 -23.75
C GLU A 230 17.45 -0.84 -24.13
N PHE A 231 16.68 -1.60 -23.36
CA PHE A 231 16.60 -3.05 -23.53
C PHE A 231 15.74 -3.50 -24.71
N SER A 232 14.75 -2.70 -25.12
CA SER A 232 13.92 -3.04 -26.28
C SER A 232 14.47 -2.53 -27.62
N GLY A 233 15.41 -1.58 -27.59
CA GLY A 233 15.90 -0.87 -28.76
C GLY A 233 14.87 0.06 -29.41
N LYS A 234 13.68 0.23 -28.80
CA LYS A 234 12.60 1.09 -29.31
C LYS A 234 12.72 2.49 -28.72
N LYS A 235 12.61 3.52 -29.55
CA LYS A 235 12.51 4.91 -29.04
C LYS A 235 11.21 5.11 -28.28
N ILE A 236 11.31 5.29 -26.97
CA ILE A 236 10.19 5.58 -26.06
C ILE A 236 10.26 7.08 -25.73
N GLN A 237 9.93 7.93 -26.71
CA GLN A 237 10.03 9.37 -26.61
C GLN A 237 8.70 10.02 -26.96
N TYR A 238 8.44 11.16 -26.33
CA TYR A 238 7.38 12.08 -26.70
C TYR A 238 7.95 13.18 -27.56
N PHE A 239 7.30 13.46 -28.67
CA PHE A 239 7.61 14.64 -29.51
C PHE A 239 6.75 15.81 -29.06
N ASP A 240 7.37 16.83 -28.51
CA ASP A 240 6.72 18.08 -28.13
C ASP A 240 6.73 19.04 -29.32
N ALA A 241 5.55 19.20 -29.95
CA ALA A 241 5.41 20.04 -31.12
C ALA A 241 5.56 21.55 -30.82
N GLU A 242 5.30 21.99 -29.59
CA GLU A 242 5.43 23.38 -29.17
C GLU A 242 6.90 23.76 -28.98
N ARG A 243 7.72 22.81 -28.53
CA ARG A 243 9.16 22.99 -28.30
C ARG A 243 10.01 22.55 -29.51
N GLY A 244 9.45 21.74 -30.40
CA GLY A 244 10.17 21.16 -31.53
C GLY A 244 11.21 20.11 -31.16
N GLU A 245 11.10 19.48 -29.96
CA GLU A 245 12.07 18.51 -29.43
C GLU A 245 11.43 17.19 -28.99
N SER A 246 12.24 16.15 -28.92
CA SER A 246 11.83 14.83 -28.40
C SER A 246 12.57 14.49 -27.15
N TYR A 247 11.88 13.97 -26.15
CA TYR A 247 12.46 13.54 -24.87
C TYR A 247 11.73 12.32 -24.31
N VAL A 248 12.40 11.59 -23.42
CA VAL A 248 11.76 10.56 -22.58
C VAL A 248 11.01 11.28 -21.47
N PRO A 249 9.69 11.07 -21.31
CA PRO A 249 8.94 11.69 -20.22
C PRO A 249 9.43 11.26 -18.84
N TYR A 250 9.31 12.16 -17.88
CA TYR A 250 9.46 11.82 -16.48
C TYR A 250 8.13 11.29 -15.92
N VAL A 251 8.20 10.52 -14.85
CA VAL A 251 7.04 9.81 -14.30
C VAL A 251 6.81 10.19 -12.86
N VAL A 252 5.56 10.52 -12.53
CA VAL A 252 5.08 10.62 -11.16
C VAL A 252 4.10 9.47 -10.92
N GLU A 253 4.42 8.62 -9.97
CA GLU A 253 3.63 7.45 -9.60
C GLU A 253 2.74 7.73 -8.39
N THR A 254 1.52 7.18 -8.42
CA THR A 254 0.73 6.96 -7.21
C THR A 254 0.33 5.48 -7.16
N SER A 255 0.56 4.83 -6.02
CA SER A 255 0.33 3.39 -5.86
C SER A 255 -0.37 3.07 -4.55
N ILE A 256 -1.54 2.44 -4.64
CA ILE A 256 -2.35 2.01 -3.51
C ILE A 256 -2.38 0.50 -3.44
N GLY A 257 -2.17 -0.06 -2.24
CA GLY A 257 -2.54 -1.43 -1.93
C GLY A 257 -4.05 -1.53 -1.70
N VAL A 258 -4.79 -2.14 -2.63
CA VAL A 258 -6.27 -2.22 -2.55
C VAL A 258 -6.71 -2.98 -1.30
N ASP A 259 -6.02 -4.08 -0.97
CA ASP A 259 -6.28 -4.87 0.24
C ASP A 259 -6.01 -4.07 1.52
N ARG A 260 -4.94 -3.25 1.54
CA ARG A 260 -4.64 -2.35 2.67
C ARG A 260 -5.71 -1.29 2.83
N MET A 261 -6.20 -0.74 1.72
CA MET A 261 -7.28 0.23 1.74
C MET A 261 -8.60 -0.40 2.24
N PHE A 262 -8.91 -1.62 1.82
CA PHE A 262 -10.05 -2.36 2.37
C PHE A 262 -9.90 -2.55 3.89
N LEU A 263 -8.73 -2.97 4.37
CA LEU A 263 -8.45 -3.11 5.80
C LEU A 263 -8.61 -1.78 6.55
N GLN A 264 -8.15 -0.67 5.95
CA GLN A 264 -8.32 0.68 6.49
C GLN A 264 -9.80 1.03 6.66
N ILE A 265 -10.61 0.85 5.60
CA ILE A 265 -12.04 1.15 5.60
C ILE A 265 -12.76 0.33 6.68
N MET A 266 -12.48 -0.98 6.74
CA MET A 266 -13.10 -1.87 7.73
C MET A 266 -12.69 -1.52 9.15
N SER A 267 -11.40 -1.22 9.38
CA SER A 267 -10.90 -0.82 10.70
C SER A 267 -11.48 0.52 11.17
N ALA A 268 -11.63 1.47 10.24
CA ALA A 268 -12.21 2.78 10.54
C ALA A 268 -13.72 2.72 10.79
N ALA A 269 -14.42 1.87 10.05
CA ALA A 269 -15.87 1.74 10.14
C ALA A 269 -16.34 0.91 11.34
N TYR A 270 -15.48 0.04 11.89
CA TYR A 270 -15.82 -0.83 13.01
C TYR A 270 -16.09 -0.01 14.27
N THR A 271 -17.29 -0.15 14.82
CA THR A 271 -17.73 0.58 16.02
C THR A 271 -18.44 -0.37 16.97
N GLU A 272 -18.04 -0.37 18.24
CA GLU A 272 -18.75 -1.03 19.32
C GLU A 272 -19.60 -0.01 20.06
N GLU A 273 -20.90 -0.27 20.14
CA GLU A 273 -21.87 0.60 20.80
C GLU A 273 -22.47 -0.09 22.02
N LYS A 274 -22.55 0.63 23.14
CA LYS A 274 -23.30 0.20 24.33
C LYS A 274 -24.69 0.82 24.27
N LEU A 275 -25.70 -0.06 24.32
CA LEU A 275 -27.10 0.35 24.39
C LEU A 275 -27.50 0.73 25.82
N GLU A 276 -28.57 1.50 25.98
CA GLU A 276 -29.09 1.93 27.30
C GLU A 276 -29.44 0.76 28.22
N ASN A 277 -29.81 -0.39 27.66
CA ASN A 277 -30.09 -1.63 28.40
C ASN A 277 -28.83 -2.41 28.80
N GLY A 278 -27.62 -1.89 28.52
CA GLY A 278 -26.33 -2.52 28.82
C GLY A 278 -25.85 -3.57 27.81
N GLU A 279 -26.63 -3.86 26.77
CA GLU A 279 -26.19 -4.73 25.67
C GLU A 279 -25.16 -4.01 24.81
N GLU A 280 -24.23 -4.79 24.24
CA GLU A 280 -23.24 -4.32 23.27
C GLU A 280 -23.63 -4.76 21.87
N ARG A 281 -23.37 -3.90 20.87
CA ARG A 281 -23.55 -4.24 19.46
C ARG A 281 -22.38 -3.72 18.62
N VAL A 282 -22.09 -4.44 17.54
CA VAL A 282 -21.16 -4.00 16.51
C VAL A 282 -21.95 -3.34 15.37
N VAL A 283 -21.46 -2.18 14.95
CA VAL A 283 -21.96 -1.42 13.81
C VAL A 283 -20.79 -1.12 12.89
N LEU A 284 -20.97 -1.34 11.59
CA LEU A 284 -20.02 -0.88 10.57
C LEU A 284 -20.49 0.48 10.02
N ARG A 285 -19.78 1.55 10.39
CA ARG A 285 -20.09 2.92 9.92
C ARG A 285 -19.39 3.19 8.60
N ILE A 286 -19.72 2.40 7.57
CA ILE A 286 -19.16 2.58 6.24
C ILE A 286 -19.78 3.81 5.59
N PRO A 287 -18.97 4.76 5.04
CA PRO A 287 -19.50 5.89 4.28
C PRO A 287 -20.42 5.43 3.14
N ALA A 288 -21.52 6.14 2.92
CA ALA A 288 -22.57 5.72 1.99
C ALA A 288 -22.05 5.47 0.56
N GLN A 289 -21.05 6.25 0.11
CA GLN A 289 -20.41 6.06 -1.19
C GLN A 289 -19.63 4.73 -1.30
N LEU A 290 -19.16 4.17 -0.18
CA LEU A 290 -18.36 2.93 -0.14
C LEU A 290 -19.19 1.70 0.25
N ALA A 291 -20.36 1.87 0.88
CA ALA A 291 -21.21 0.77 1.30
C ALA A 291 -21.63 -0.11 0.10
N SER A 292 -21.47 -1.43 0.22
CA SER A 292 -21.85 -2.38 -0.84
C SER A 292 -23.35 -2.42 -1.08
N THR A 293 -24.14 -2.41 0.01
CA THR A 293 -25.60 -2.25 -0.02
C THR A 293 -25.93 -0.82 0.36
N LYS A 294 -26.64 -0.10 -0.51
CA LYS A 294 -27.01 1.31 -0.24
C LYS A 294 -28.26 1.43 0.58
N VAL A 295 -29.27 0.63 0.26
CA VAL A 295 -30.60 0.71 0.87
C VAL A 295 -31.11 -0.68 1.20
N ALA A 296 -31.64 -0.86 2.40
CA ALA A 296 -32.43 -2.02 2.78
C ALA A 296 -33.88 -1.60 2.90
N VAL A 297 -34.81 -2.29 2.21
CA VAL A 297 -36.27 -2.04 2.26
C VAL A 297 -36.96 -3.18 3.01
N MET A 298 -37.67 -2.86 4.06
CA MET A 298 -38.18 -3.80 5.04
C MET A 298 -39.67 -3.55 5.33
N PRO A 299 -40.63 -4.38 4.83
CA PRO A 299 -42.02 -4.27 5.22
C PRO A 299 -42.17 -4.63 6.70
N LEU A 300 -42.91 -3.84 7.48
CA LEU A 300 -43.08 -4.08 8.92
C LEU A 300 -43.66 -5.47 9.18
N VAL A 301 -44.66 -5.86 8.40
CA VAL A 301 -45.30 -7.20 8.41
C VAL A 301 -45.44 -7.75 7.00
N LYS A 302 -45.59 -9.09 6.88
CA LYS A 302 -45.70 -9.81 5.59
C LYS A 302 -47.17 -9.84 5.05
N LYS A 303 -47.90 -8.81 5.25
CA LYS A 303 -49.37 -8.73 4.86
C LYS A 303 -49.75 -7.28 4.64
N ASP A 304 -51.03 -7.08 4.37
CA ASP A 304 -51.70 -5.78 4.29
C ASP A 304 -51.16 -4.87 3.16
N GLY A 305 -50.57 -5.47 2.09
CA GLY A 305 -50.04 -4.72 0.95
C GLY A 305 -48.64 -4.11 1.18
N LEU A 306 -48.04 -4.28 2.37
CA LEU A 306 -46.70 -3.72 2.68
C LEU A 306 -45.57 -4.33 1.87
N PRO A 307 -45.51 -5.68 1.64
CA PRO A 307 -44.48 -6.29 0.78
C PRO A 307 -44.53 -5.76 -0.66
N GLU A 308 -45.73 -5.53 -1.21
CA GLU A 308 -45.93 -5.03 -2.58
C GLU A 308 -45.42 -3.58 -2.71
N VAL A 309 -45.64 -2.74 -1.69
CA VAL A 309 -45.09 -1.38 -1.64
C VAL A 309 -43.56 -1.42 -1.53
N ALA A 310 -43.05 -2.25 -0.64
CA ALA A 310 -41.60 -2.45 -0.50
C ALA A 310 -40.92 -2.89 -1.83
N GLN A 311 -41.59 -3.81 -2.55
CA GLN A 311 -41.10 -4.27 -3.86
C GLN A 311 -41.09 -3.13 -4.90
N ARG A 312 -42.13 -2.29 -4.93
CA ARG A 312 -42.16 -1.12 -5.84
C ARG A 312 -41.02 -0.14 -5.54
N ILE A 313 -40.69 0.10 -4.27
CA ILE A 313 -39.56 0.93 -3.90
C ILE A 313 -38.24 0.30 -4.44
N ILE A 314 -38.06 -1.00 -4.26
CA ILE A 314 -36.89 -1.73 -4.79
C ILE A 314 -36.83 -1.61 -6.32
N ASP A 315 -37.96 -1.85 -7.00
CA ASP A 315 -37.99 -1.79 -8.46
C ASP A 315 -37.66 -0.40 -9.02
N THR A 316 -37.92 0.65 -8.23
CA THR A 316 -37.51 2.02 -8.57
C THR A 316 -36.02 2.25 -8.37
N LEU A 317 -35.45 1.74 -7.29
CA LEU A 317 -34.09 2.06 -6.87
C LEU A 317 -33.01 1.12 -7.46
N LYS A 318 -33.37 -0.12 -7.83
CA LYS A 318 -32.39 -1.18 -8.19
C LYS A 318 -31.51 -0.89 -9.41
N TYR A 319 -31.91 0.05 -10.27
CA TYR A 319 -31.13 0.44 -11.44
C TYR A 319 -30.00 1.43 -11.11
N ASP A 320 -30.17 2.18 -10.02
CA ASP A 320 -29.21 3.20 -9.60
C ASP A 320 -28.39 2.75 -8.38
N TYR A 321 -28.94 1.85 -7.55
CA TYR A 321 -28.34 1.46 -6.27
C TYR A 321 -28.44 -0.04 -6.02
N ASN A 322 -27.48 -0.57 -5.27
CA ASN A 322 -27.57 -1.90 -4.70
C ASN A 322 -28.56 -1.88 -3.53
N VAL A 323 -29.70 -2.53 -3.71
CA VAL A 323 -30.81 -2.57 -2.77
C VAL A 323 -31.08 -4.00 -2.31
N VAL A 324 -31.40 -4.19 -1.04
CA VAL A 324 -31.83 -5.47 -0.49
C VAL A 324 -33.24 -5.40 0.07
N TYR A 325 -33.99 -6.50 -0.08
CA TYR A 325 -35.27 -6.73 0.57
C TYR A 325 -35.08 -7.63 1.77
N ASP A 326 -35.63 -7.27 2.94
CA ASP A 326 -35.55 -8.12 4.12
C ASP A 326 -36.89 -8.11 4.89
N GLU A 327 -37.50 -9.29 4.99
CA GLU A 327 -38.74 -9.52 5.72
C GLU A 327 -38.62 -10.62 6.79
N LYS A 328 -37.38 -11.10 7.04
CA LYS A 328 -37.12 -12.21 7.97
C LYS A 328 -36.95 -11.68 9.40
N ASP A 329 -37.60 -12.30 10.37
CA ASP A 329 -37.58 -11.94 11.79
C ASP A 329 -38.27 -10.58 12.13
N SER A 330 -38.16 -10.13 13.38
CA SER A 330 -38.64 -8.83 13.82
C SER A 330 -37.88 -7.68 13.18
N ILE A 331 -38.54 -6.52 13.06
CA ILE A 331 -37.93 -5.33 12.44
C ILE A 331 -36.62 -4.92 13.13
N GLY A 332 -36.54 -4.99 14.46
CA GLY A 332 -35.33 -4.67 15.20
C GLY A 332 -34.13 -5.60 14.85
N LYS A 333 -34.38 -6.90 14.61
CA LYS A 333 -33.35 -7.82 14.17
C LYS A 333 -32.87 -7.52 12.75
N ARG A 334 -33.77 -7.04 11.88
CA ARG A 334 -33.41 -6.65 10.51
C ARG A 334 -32.53 -5.41 10.51
N TYR A 335 -32.85 -4.40 11.31
CA TYR A 335 -31.95 -3.23 11.50
C TYR A 335 -30.58 -3.63 12.00
N ARG A 336 -30.52 -4.50 13.01
CA ARG A 336 -29.23 -5.02 13.53
C ARG A 336 -28.39 -5.69 12.45
N ARG A 337 -29.00 -6.47 11.53
CA ARG A 337 -28.26 -7.08 10.40
C ARG A 337 -27.70 -6.03 9.44
N GLN A 338 -28.47 -4.99 9.16
CA GLN A 338 -28.05 -3.92 8.27
C GLN A 338 -26.95 -3.05 8.91
N ASP A 339 -27.06 -2.74 10.19
CA ASP A 339 -26.01 -2.07 10.97
C ASP A 339 -24.70 -2.87 10.95
N ALA A 340 -24.79 -4.18 11.12
CA ALA A 340 -23.62 -5.06 11.14
C ALA A 340 -22.89 -5.18 9.79
N VAL A 341 -23.54 -4.94 8.67
CA VAL A 341 -22.97 -4.97 7.32
C VAL A 341 -22.73 -3.58 6.72
N GLY A 342 -23.05 -2.53 7.47
CA GLY A 342 -22.76 -1.15 7.08
C GLY A 342 -23.69 -0.58 6.02
N THR A 343 -24.97 -1.03 5.98
CA THR A 343 -25.98 -0.45 5.10
C THR A 343 -26.39 0.94 5.61
N PRO A 344 -26.16 2.02 4.85
CA PRO A 344 -26.35 3.39 5.34
C PRO A 344 -27.80 3.82 5.45
N PHE A 345 -28.70 3.24 4.64
CA PHE A 345 -30.11 3.62 4.61
C PHE A 345 -31.02 2.42 4.78
N CYS A 346 -31.94 2.52 5.72
CA CYS A 346 -32.98 1.54 5.96
C CYS A 346 -34.37 2.17 5.83
N VAL A 347 -35.21 1.60 4.97
CA VAL A 347 -36.59 2.04 4.74
C VAL A 347 -37.53 1.00 5.33
N THR A 348 -38.28 1.39 6.35
CA THR A 348 -39.40 0.57 6.87
C THR A 348 -40.69 0.98 6.18
N VAL A 349 -41.34 0.01 5.53
CA VAL A 349 -42.68 0.19 4.96
C VAL A 349 -43.69 -0.28 5.99
N ASP A 350 -44.47 0.62 6.52
CA ASP A 350 -45.52 0.40 7.52
C ASP A 350 -46.89 0.80 7.04
N HIS A 351 -47.91 0.72 7.91
CA HIS A 351 -49.31 1.07 7.52
C HIS A 351 -49.48 2.56 7.20
N GLN A 352 -48.66 3.46 7.80
CA GLN A 352 -48.69 4.88 7.47
C GLN A 352 -48.18 5.16 6.05
N THR A 353 -47.34 4.26 5.51
CA THR A 353 -46.87 4.36 4.13
C THR A 353 -47.98 4.09 3.09
N LEU A 354 -49.10 3.54 3.50
CA LEU A 354 -50.25 3.26 2.63
C LEU A 354 -51.23 4.43 2.51
N GLU A 355 -51.14 5.40 3.42
CA GLU A 355 -51.94 6.64 3.42
C GLU A 355 -51.31 7.69 2.50
#